data_581389ac75d58fc4d14167930b336a47
#
_entry.id   581389ac75d58fc4d14167930b336a47
#
_cell.length_a   1.000
_cell.length_b   1.000
_cell.length_c   1.000
_cell.angle_alpha   90.00
_cell.angle_beta   90.00
_cell.angle_gamma   90.00
#
_symmetry.space_group_name_H-M   'P 1'
#
loop_
_entity.id
_entity.type
_entity.pdbx_description
1 polymer ?
#
loop_
_entity_poly.entity_id
_entity_poly.type
_entity_poly.pdbx_seq_one_letter_code
_entity_poly.pdbx_strand_id
1 'polypeptide(L)'
;MATKNEKLRIPPTLMEIDHILGVFSAKGGVGKSVMSVNLAKSLVSKGFKVGLVDGDIYGPSHPVLLNATDMQLNVTDQELLDPLEKNGLKFNSMGFISSEKMPVIWRGPMVSGAIMQLIAQTNWGKLDYLIIDTPPGTGDIQLTL
;
A
#
# COMPACT_ATOMS: atom_id res chain seq x y z
N MET A 1 -31.71 -7.75 -11.41
CA MET A 1 -31.75 -7.43 -9.96
C MET A 1 -30.43 -7.83 -9.34
N ALA A 2 -29.62 -6.88 -8.99
CA ALA A 2 -28.43 -7.16 -8.19
C ALA A 2 -28.87 -7.61 -6.80
N THR A 3 -28.55 -8.84 -6.45
CA THR A 3 -28.82 -9.39 -5.12
C THR A 3 -27.98 -8.63 -4.11
N LYS A 4 -28.62 -8.07 -3.12
CA LYS A 4 -28.13 -7.23 -2.02
C LYS A 4 -27.16 -7.94 -1.07
N ASN A 5 -26.33 -8.86 -1.51
CA ASN A 5 -25.41 -9.64 -0.66
C ASN A 5 -24.08 -9.97 -1.36
N GLU A 6 -23.52 -9.04 -2.11
CA GLU A 6 -22.06 -9.04 -2.21
C GLU A 6 -21.52 -8.51 -0.88
N LYS A 7 -21.45 -9.39 0.09
CA LYS A 7 -20.59 -9.18 1.24
C LYS A 7 -19.21 -8.85 0.66
N LEU A 8 -18.74 -7.64 0.89
CA LEU A 8 -17.36 -7.25 0.64
C LEU A 8 -16.49 -8.37 1.22
N ARG A 9 -16.01 -9.26 0.35
CA ARG A 9 -15.11 -10.32 0.77
C ARG A 9 -13.77 -9.66 1.02
N ILE A 10 -13.41 -9.59 2.29
CA ILE A 10 -12.07 -9.16 2.68
C ILE A 10 -11.06 -10.11 2.02
N PRO A 11 -10.09 -9.61 1.24
CA PRO A 11 -9.06 -10.45 0.66
C PRO A 11 -8.36 -11.28 1.74
N PRO A 12 -8.04 -12.56 1.48
CA PRO A 12 -7.39 -13.43 2.47
C PRO A 12 -6.09 -12.84 3.03
N THR A 13 -5.36 -12.10 2.22
CA THR A 13 -4.10 -11.43 2.61
C THR A 13 -4.28 -10.36 3.68
N LEU A 14 -5.49 -9.84 3.86
CA LEU A 14 -5.81 -8.80 4.85
C LEU A 14 -6.47 -9.35 6.12
N MET A 15 -6.81 -10.63 6.14
CA MET A 15 -7.55 -11.23 7.28
C MET A 15 -6.73 -11.31 8.56
N GLU A 16 -5.41 -11.33 8.46
CA GLU A 16 -4.49 -11.42 9.60
C GLU A 16 -3.92 -10.04 10.00
N ILE A 17 -4.52 -8.97 9.51
CA ILE A 17 -4.13 -7.59 9.84
C ILE A 17 -5.12 -7.04 10.86
N ASP A 18 -4.63 -6.64 12.03
CA ASP A 18 -5.49 -6.15 13.13
C ASP A 18 -6.03 -4.75 12.86
N HIS A 19 -5.19 -3.85 12.36
CA HIS A 19 -5.56 -2.45 12.10
C HIS A 19 -5.04 -1.97 10.76
N ILE A 20 -5.90 -1.30 10.00
CA ILE A 20 -5.54 -0.63 8.74
C ILE A 20 -5.73 0.87 8.93
N LEU A 21 -4.66 1.64 8.71
CA LEU A 21 -4.63 3.09 8.88
C LEU A 21 -4.38 3.77 7.53
N GLY A 22 -5.32 4.60 7.10
CA GLY A 22 -5.13 5.45 5.91
C GLY A 22 -4.58 6.81 6.30
N VAL A 23 -3.56 7.27 5.57
CA VAL A 23 -2.99 8.61 5.72
C VAL A 23 -3.37 9.43 4.50
N PHE A 24 -4.10 10.50 4.71
CA PHE A 24 -4.71 11.33 3.67
C PHE A 24 -4.21 12.77 3.74
N SER A 25 -4.15 13.43 2.60
CA SER A 25 -3.95 14.87 2.52
C SER A 25 -4.75 15.45 1.35
N ALA A 26 -5.27 16.67 1.51
CA ALA A 26 -5.97 17.36 0.44
C ALA A 26 -5.02 17.93 -0.62
N LYS A 27 -3.76 18.17 -0.25
CA LYS A 27 -2.73 18.75 -1.13
C LYS A 27 -1.49 17.87 -1.13
N GLY A 28 -0.78 17.83 -2.27
CA GLY A 28 0.56 17.30 -2.36
C GLY A 28 1.60 18.19 -1.65
N GLY A 29 2.75 17.61 -1.31
CA GLY A 29 3.89 18.35 -0.76
C GLY A 29 3.75 18.85 0.68
N VAL A 30 2.81 18.32 1.46
CA VAL A 30 2.58 18.71 2.87
C VAL A 30 3.29 17.80 3.89
N GLY A 31 4.16 16.90 3.44
CA GLY A 31 4.89 15.99 4.32
C GLY A 31 4.15 14.70 4.69
N LYS A 32 3.08 14.36 3.99
CA LYS A 32 2.26 13.17 4.26
C LYS A 32 3.07 11.87 4.20
N SER A 33 3.88 11.68 3.17
CA SER A 33 4.68 10.46 2.99
C SER A 33 5.78 10.34 4.05
N VAL A 34 6.41 11.44 4.43
CA VAL A 34 7.38 11.49 5.54
C VAL A 34 6.71 11.11 6.85
N MET A 35 5.51 11.61 7.09
CA MET A 35 4.72 11.29 8.28
C MET A 35 4.36 9.80 8.30
N SER A 36 3.93 9.24 7.18
CA SER A 36 3.58 7.81 7.06
C SER A 36 4.77 6.91 7.37
N VAL A 37 5.93 7.21 6.81
CA VAL A 37 7.17 6.47 7.07
C VAL A 37 7.59 6.59 8.53
N ASN A 38 7.55 7.77 9.10
CA ASN A 38 7.94 8.00 10.50
C ASN A 38 6.97 7.31 11.47
N LEU A 39 5.67 7.33 11.18
CA LEU A 39 4.67 6.60 11.96
C LEU A 39 4.96 5.09 11.93
N ALA A 40 5.21 4.54 10.74
CA ALA A 40 5.53 3.14 10.57
C ALA A 40 6.79 2.74 11.34
N LYS A 41 7.86 3.51 11.22
CA LYS A 41 9.13 3.28 11.95
C LYS A 41 8.93 3.38 13.46
N SER A 42 8.13 4.31 13.92
CA SER A 42 7.82 4.48 15.35
C SER A 42 7.09 3.26 15.91
N LEU A 43 6.12 2.74 15.18
CA LEU A 43 5.39 1.53 15.59
C LEU A 43 6.29 0.30 15.60
N VAL A 44 7.15 0.15 14.61
CA VAL A 44 8.16 -0.93 14.58
C VAL A 44 9.09 -0.85 15.79
N SER A 45 9.55 0.34 16.15
CA SER A 45 10.43 0.54 17.31
C SER A 45 9.77 0.17 18.64
N LYS A 46 8.43 0.19 18.69
CA LYS A 46 7.64 -0.26 19.85
C LYS A 46 7.34 -1.76 19.86
N GLY A 47 7.85 -2.50 18.90
CA GLY A 47 7.70 -3.95 18.81
C GLY A 47 6.49 -4.43 18.03
N PHE A 48 5.76 -3.55 17.36
CA PHE A 48 4.63 -3.93 16.50
C PHE A 48 5.11 -4.46 15.15
N LYS A 49 4.32 -5.38 14.59
CA LYS A 49 4.48 -5.85 13.20
C LYS A 49 3.73 -4.88 12.29
N VAL A 50 4.46 -4.20 11.42
CA VAL A 50 3.92 -3.10 10.61
C VAL A 50 4.19 -3.32 9.14
N GLY A 51 3.16 -3.08 8.34
CA GLY A 51 3.26 -2.94 6.89
C GLY A 51 3.00 -1.50 6.46
N LEU A 52 3.59 -1.10 5.36
CA LEU A 52 3.44 0.23 4.78
C LEU A 52 3.22 0.12 3.27
N VAL A 53 2.17 0.76 2.78
CA VAL A 53 1.85 0.86 1.35
C VAL A 53 2.03 2.29 0.88
N ASP A 54 2.85 2.50 -0.15
CA ASP A 54 2.92 3.74 -0.90
C ASP A 54 1.98 3.68 -2.09
N GLY A 55 0.84 4.33 -1.95
CA GLY A 55 -0.19 4.40 -2.98
C GLY A 55 -0.03 5.57 -3.94
N ASP A 56 1.00 6.39 -3.81
CA ASP A 56 1.24 7.53 -4.71
C ASP A 56 1.89 7.06 -6.01
N ILE A 57 1.09 6.95 -7.06
CA ILE A 57 1.53 6.51 -8.39
C ILE A 57 2.35 7.60 -9.10
N TYR A 58 2.01 8.86 -8.86
CA TYR A 58 2.60 9.99 -9.59
C TYR A 58 3.90 10.50 -8.98
N GLY A 59 4.12 10.27 -7.70
CA GLY A 59 5.31 10.69 -7.00
C GLY A 59 5.66 9.71 -5.86
N PRO A 60 5.95 8.43 -6.17
CA PRO A 60 6.25 7.44 -5.14
C PRO A 60 7.52 7.82 -4.40
N SER A 61 7.43 8.06 -3.11
CA SER A 61 8.53 8.57 -2.28
C SER A 61 9.07 7.54 -1.28
N HIS A 62 8.32 6.50 -0.96
CA HIS A 62 8.73 5.51 0.05
C HIS A 62 10.01 4.76 -0.31
N PRO A 63 10.27 4.37 -1.58
CA PRO A 63 11.56 3.76 -1.93
C PRO A 63 12.75 4.65 -1.58
N VAL A 64 12.63 5.95 -1.77
CA VAL A 64 13.67 6.92 -1.42
C VAL A 64 13.76 7.11 0.08
N LEU A 65 12.63 7.34 0.76
CA LEU A 65 12.58 7.57 2.20
C LEU A 65 13.04 6.36 3.02
N LEU A 66 12.85 5.16 2.48
CA LEU A 66 13.28 3.91 3.10
C LEU A 66 14.68 3.47 2.64
N ASN A 67 15.32 4.23 1.75
CA ASN A 67 16.60 3.88 1.14
C ASN A 67 16.56 2.48 0.49
N ALA A 68 15.54 2.23 -0.31
CA ALA A 68 15.22 0.94 -0.90
C ALA A 68 15.05 1.01 -2.43
N THR A 69 15.64 1.99 -3.09
CA THR A 69 15.51 2.22 -4.54
C THR A 69 16.08 1.09 -5.38
N ASP A 70 17.04 0.33 -4.86
CA ASP A 70 17.68 -0.79 -5.55
C ASP A 70 16.95 -2.13 -5.31
N MET A 71 15.94 -2.16 -4.43
CA MET A 71 15.18 -3.35 -4.12
C MET A 71 14.13 -3.64 -5.21
N GLN A 72 13.86 -4.92 -5.44
CA GLN A 72 12.87 -5.36 -6.42
C GLN A 72 11.84 -6.25 -5.76
N LEU A 73 10.58 -6.11 -6.20
CA LEU A 73 9.51 -6.98 -5.77
C LEU A 73 9.65 -8.37 -6.41
N ASN A 74 9.43 -9.39 -5.61
CA ASN A 74 9.30 -10.76 -6.07
C ASN A 74 7.83 -11.17 -6.10
N VAL A 75 7.49 -12.01 -7.07
CA VAL A 75 6.17 -12.63 -7.17
C VAL A 75 6.27 -14.05 -6.65
N THR A 76 5.36 -14.44 -5.76
CA THR A 76 5.30 -15.80 -5.22
C THR A 76 4.69 -16.77 -6.23
N ASP A 77 4.81 -18.07 -5.97
CA ASP A 77 4.18 -19.12 -6.78
C ASP A 77 2.64 -19.03 -6.82
N GLN A 78 2.04 -18.31 -5.88
CA GLN A 78 0.60 -18.04 -5.81
C GLN A 78 0.20 -16.72 -6.48
N GLU A 79 1.07 -16.14 -7.28
CA GLU A 79 0.87 -14.84 -7.94
C GLU A 79 0.67 -13.67 -6.96
N LEU A 80 1.14 -13.81 -5.74
CA LEU A 80 1.17 -12.73 -4.75
C LEU A 80 2.51 -11.99 -4.80
N LEU A 81 2.49 -10.71 -4.47
CA LEU A 81 3.70 -9.92 -4.32
C LEU A 81 4.27 -10.14 -2.91
N ASP A 82 5.54 -10.50 -2.82
CA ASP A 82 6.23 -10.47 -1.54
C ASP A 82 6.56 -9.03 -1.16
N PRO A 83 6.16 -8.57 0.03
CA PRO A 83 6.55 -7.26 0.47
C PRO A 83 8.06 -7.21 0.70
N LEU A 84 8.65 -6.06 0.43
CA LEU A 84 10.02 -5.79 0.84
C LEU A 84 10.08 -5.65 2.36
N GLU A 85 11.19 -6.02 2.95
CA GLU A 85 11.39 -5.90 4.39
C GLU A 85 12.71 -5.21 4.68
N LYS A 86 12.65 -4.19 5.52
CA LYS A 86 13.84 -3.45 5.97
C LYS A 86 13.65 -2.97 7.40
N ASN A 87 14.59 -3.31 8.28
CA ASN A 87 14.57 -2.91 9.69
C ASN A 87 13.25 -3.29 10.42
N GLY A 88 12.67 -4.46 10.09
CA GLY A 88 11.42 -4.94 10.68
C GLY A 88 10.15 -4.34 10.09
N LEU A 89 10.25 -3.46 9.09
CA LEU A 89 9.13 -2.89 8.38
C LEU A 89 8.93 -3.61 7.04
N LYS A 90 7.73 -4.16 6.83
CA LYS A 90 7.29 -4.66 5.53
C LYS A 90 6.70 -3.51 4.72
N PHE A 91 7.07 -3.39 3.47
CA PHE A 91 6.54 -2.31 2.64
C PHE A 91 6.40 -2.71 1.18
N ASN A 92 5.49 -2.06 0.52
CA ASN A 92 5.30 -2.15 -0.91
C ASN A 92 4.96 -0.75 -1.45
N SER A 93 5.29 -0.50 -2.70
CA SER A 93 5.09 0.79 -3.33
C SER A 93 4.73 0.64 -4.79
N MET A 94 3.87 1.51 -5.27
CA MET A 94 3.64 1.66 -6.70
C MET A 94 4.92 2.01 -7.47
N GLY A 95 5.91 2.59 -6.79
CA GLY A 95 7.22 2.91 -7.37
C GLY A 95 8.07 1.69 -7.73
N PHE A 96 7.79 0.51 -7.18
CA PHE A 96 8.47 -0.74 -7.55
C PHE A 96 7.86 -1.41 -8.78
N ILE A 97 6.68 -0.98 -9.19
CA ILE A 97 6.02 -1.47 -10.39
C ILE A 97 6.43 -0.57 -11.53
N SER A 98 7.31 -1.08 -12.41
CA SER A 98 7.76 -0.29 -13.56
C SER A 98 6.58 0.05 -14.48
N SER A 99 6.63 1.22 -15.11
CA SER A 99 5.62 1.65 -16.08
C SER A 99 5.45 0.66 -17.25
N GLU A 100 6.51 -0.07 -17.58
CA GLU A 100 6.48 -1.12 -18.62
C GLU A 100 5.76 -2.40 -18.18
N LYS A 101 5.78 -2.69 -16.87
CA LYS A 101 5.09 -3.83 -16.28
C LYS A 101 3.69 -3.49 -15.77
N MET A 102 3.36 -2.21 -15.73
CA MET A 102 2.03 -1.77 -15.27
C MET A 102 0.99 -2.10 -16.32
N PRO A 103 -0.02 -2.92 -15.99
CA PRO A 103 -1.13 -3.16 -16.91
C PRO A 103 -1.78 -1.85 -17.36
N VAL A 104 -2.15 -1.76 -18.64
CA VAL A 104 -2.80 -0.57 -19.20
C VAL A 104 -4.07 -0.20 -18.43
N ILE A 105 -4.75 -1.21 -17.86
CA ILE A 105 -5.96 -1.04 -17.04
C ILE A 105 -5.72 -0.29 -15.72
N TRP A 106 -4.46 -0.14 -15.31
CA TRP A 106 -4.11 0.57 -14.07
C TRP A 106 -3.85 2.06 -14.29
N ARG A 107 -4.02 2.56 -15.52
CA ARG A 107 -3.79 3.97 -15.88
C ARG A 107 -5.08 4.79 -15.75
N GLY A 108 -4.94 6.05 -15.37
CA GLY A 108 -6.04 7.02 -15.30
C GLY A 108 -7.06 6.71 -14.20
N PRO A 109 -8.36 6.67 -14.50
CA PRO A 109 -9.43 6.50 -13.51
C PRO A 109 -9.37 5.18 -12.74
N MET A 110 -8.47 4.26 -13.12
CA MET A 110 -8.26 2.98 -12.45
C MET A 110 -7.24 3.04 -11.31
N VAL A 111 -6.77 4.22 -10.93
CA VAL A 111 -5.76 4.42 -9.87
C VAL A 111 -6.21 3.81 -8.54
N SER A 112 -7.46 4.02 -8.14
CA SER A 112 -8.01 3.43 -6.91
C SER A 112 -7.99 1.90 -6.96
N GLY A 113 -8.34 1.32 -8.10
CA GLY A 113 -8.28 -0.12 -8.33
C GLY A 113 -6.86 -0.67 -8.24
N ALA A 114 -5.88 0.05 -8.78
CA ALA A 114 -4.47 -0.34 -8.72
C ALA A 114 -3.95 -0.38 -7.28
N ILE A 115 -4.30 0.60 -6.46
CA ILE A 115 -3.92 0.65 -5.04
C ILE A 115 -4.57 -0.51 -4.28
N MET A 116 -5.85 -0.73 -4.48
CA MET A 116 -6.56 -1.84 -3.85
C MET A 116 -5.98 -3.20 -4.26
N GLN A 117 -5.59 -3.35 -5.52
CA GLN A 117 -4.90 -4.54 -6.00
C GLN A 117 -3.52 -4.72 -5.33
N LEU A 118 -2.74 -3.65 -5.25
CA LEU A 118 -1.44 -3.68 -4.57
C LEU A 118 -1.58 -4.15 -3.11
N ILE A 119 -2.55 -3.62 -2.40
CA ILE A 119 -2.85 -4.00 -1.02
C ILE A 119 -3.29 -5.46 -0.93
N ALA A 120 -4.25 -5.86 -1.74
CA ALA A 120 -4.86 -7.18 -1.69
C ALA A 120 -3.95 -8.30 -2.21
N GLN A 121 -3.06 -8.00 -3.15
CA GLN A 121 -2.15 -8.97 -3.76
C GLN A 121 -0.78 -9.04 -3.08
N THR A 122 -0.53 -8.26 -2.06
CA THR A 122 0.70 -8.36 -1.28
C THR A 122 0.55 -9.36 -0.15
N ASN A 123 1.52 -10.26 -0.04
CA ASN A 123 1.55 -11.29 1.00
C ASN A 123 2.05 -10.72 2.34
N TRP A 124 1.20 -9.97 3.01
CA TRP A 124 1.57 -9.28 4.24
C TRP A 124 1.84 -10.22 5.42
N GLY A 125 1.13 -11.34 5.49
CA GLY A 125 1.11 -12.19 6.66
C GLY A 125 0.43 -11.51 7.85
N LYS A 126 0.82 -11.89 9.05
CA LYS A 126 0.24 -11.32 10.28
C LYS A 126 0.87 -9.97 10.59
N LEU A 127 0.03 -8.94 10.65
CA LEU A 127 0.43 -7.57 11.00
C LEU A 127 -0.44 -7.00 12.12
N ASP A 128 0.15 -6.21 13.00
CA ASP A 128 -0.59 -5.38 13.95
C ASP A 128 -1.18 -4.15 13.25
N TYR A 129 -0.40 -3.53 12.35
CA TYR A 129 -0.80 -2.34 11.60
C TYR A 129 -0.40 -2.44 10.13
N LEU A 130 -1.30 -2.05 9.26
CA LEU A 130 -1.01 -1.73 7.86
C LEU A 130 -1.30 -0.25 7.62
N ILE A 131 -0.28 0.51 7.28
CA ILE A 131 -0.39 1.94 6.98
C ILE A 131 -0.47 2.12 5.47
N ILE A 132 -1.48 2.83 5.01
CA ILE A 132 -1.69 3.14 3.60
C ILE A 132 -1.47 4.62 3.40
N ASP A 133 -0.40 4.98 2.72
CA ASP A 133 -0.14 6.34 2.27
C ASP A 133 -0.86 6.57 0.95
N THR A 134 -1.98 7.28 1.01
CA THR A 134 -2.83 7.51 -0.15
C THR A 134 -2.29 8.62 -1.05
N PRO A 135 -2.64 8.65 -2.35
CA PRO A 135 -2.32 9.79 -3.21
C PRO A 135 -2.91 11.09 -2.65
N PRO A 136 -2.28 12.24 -2.90
CA PRO A 136 -2.84 13.53 -2.51
C PRO A 136 -4.15 13.80 -3.26
N GLY A 137 -5.04 14.58 -2.64
CA GLY A 137 -6.30 15.02 -3.19
C GLY A 137 -7.52 14.45 -2.48
N THR A 138 -8.68 14.92 -2.88
CA THR A 138 -10.00 14.44 -2.45
C THR A 138 -10.63 13.70 -3.62
N GLY A 139 -10.89 12.43 -3.51
CA GLY A 139 -11.48 11.69 -4.64
C GLY A 139 -11.93 10.30 -4.27
N ASP A 140 -12.24 9.52 -5.29
CA ASP A 140 -12.82 8.18 -5.17
C ASP A 140 -11.96 7.20 -4.38
N ILE A 141 -10.65 7.41 -4.33
CA ILE A 141 -9.72 6.57 -3.57
C ILE A 141 -10.05 6.60 -2.08
N GLN A 142 -10.35 7.78 -1.54
CA GLN A 142 -10.67 7.94 -0.12
C GLN A 142 -12.01 7.30 0.25
N LEU A 143 -12.91 7.16 -0.71
CA LEU A 143 -14.20 6.51 -0.52
C LEU A 143 -14.12 4.98 -0.62
N THR A 144 -13.04 4.46 -1.20
CA THR A 144 -12.83 3.03 -1.44
C THR A 144 -12.10 2.35 -0.28
N LEU A 145 -11.29 3.09 0.46
CA LEU A 145 -10.52 2.62 1.62
C LEU A 145 -11.32 2.75 2.91
#